data_fbc8c93d03ba1ef36dda4a1628202a92
#
_entry.id   fbc8c93d03ba1ef36dda4a1628202a92
#
_cell.length_a   1.000
_cell.length_b   1.000
_cell.length_c   1.000
_cell.angle_alpha   90.00
_cell.angle_beta   90.00
_cell.angle_gamma   90.00
#
_symmetry.space_group_name_H-M   'P 1'
#
loop_
_entity.id
_entity.type
_entity.pdbx_description
1 polymer ?
#
loop_
_entity_poly.entity_id
_entity_poly.type
_entity_poly.pdbx_seq_one_letter_code
_entity_poly.pdbx_strand_id
1 'polypeptide(L)'
;MNSGGTQVFQGNSGATNFTINQSTRTDAYKFVNNYYSLPSYKDHYFNIDVTKNPIEYTGAVSTGPYNDWLFISEDQKKAYNNYKEKYEEAKALLTQKEDYLNEEVALKSELEDILLETTNTKYSNSVANTKKLNDIIDKINNPWTFTKKITVGAKYATICLPYNTKVPEGVTVKVVTEYTPGSHYVKTADFANAGEVMPANNGFLLYAEDITADTDYTFVSTSKAASAPGVNLLFGNVEERTDHENLSDVFVLANKSKGVGFYHLKSGENLAANVAYLRIADNSIDANAKVFIDDSTTGVEAIETEKSIASPAAIYDTLGRQAKAMRRGVNIVRMSDGSVRKVIIK
;
A
#
# COMPACT_ATOMS: atom_id res chain seq x y z
N MET A 1 41.20 -13.65 -21.22
CA MET A 1 42.35 -12.70 -21.41
C MET A 1 42.70 -12.18 -20.04
N ASN A 2 43.94 -12.39 -19.57
CA ASN A 2 44.43 -11.85 -18.31
C ASN A 2 44.54 -10.32 -18.42
N SER A 3 44.06 -9.62 -17.43
CA SER A 3 44.19 -8.18 -17.31
C SER A 3 45.71 -7.80 -17.30
N GLY A 4 46.18 -7.19 -18.35
CA GLY A 4 47.49 -6.56 -18.42
C GLY A 4 48.51 -7.18 -19.38
N GLY A 5 48.16 -8.19 -20.16
CA GLY A 5 49.09 -8.73 -21.16
C GLY A 5 48.63 -8.52 -22.57
N THR A 6 49.46 -7.88 -23.37
CA THR A 6 49.32 -7.93 -24.82
C THR A 6 49.45 -9.39 -25.24
N GLN A 7 48.33 -10.06 -25.57
CA GLN A 7 48.42 -11.38 -26.16
C GLN A 7 48.87 -11.22 -27.61
N VAL A 8 50.08 -11.63 -27.88
CA VAL A 8 50.60 -11.69 -29.24
C VAL A 8 50.15 -13.05 -29.80
N PHE A 9 49.24 -13.04 -30.76
CA PHE A 9 48.96 -14.20 -31.56
C PHE A 9 50.10 -14.40 -32.54
N GLN A 10 50.94 -15.40 -32.33
CA GLN A 10 51.95 -15.78 -33.28
C GLN A 10 51.34 -16.65 -34.37
N GLY A 11 51.20 -16.07 -35.58
CA GLY A 11 51.13 -16.89 -36.77
C GLY A 11 52.57 -17.35 -37.14
N ASN A 12 52.67 -18.34 -38.03
CA ASN A 12 53.96 -19.00 -38.42
C ASN A 12 55.04 -18.05 -39.01
N SER A 13 54.92 -16.75 -38.98
CA SER A 13 55.85 -15.78 -39.59
C SER A 13 56.01 -14.43 -38.91
N GLY A 14 55.80 -14.34 -37.58
CA GLY A 14 56.09 -13.12 -36.84
C GLY A 14 54.92 -12.51 -36.10
N ALA A 15 55.19 -11.51 -35.24
CA ALA A 15 54.18 -10.80 -34.47
C ALA A 15 53.23 -10.03 -35.37
N THR A 16 51.96 -10.19 -35.19
CA THR A 16 50.91 -9.50 -35.97
C THR A 16 50.32 -8.39 -35.14
N ASN A 17 50.40 -7.15 -35.65
CA ASN A 17 49.79 -6.00 -35.03
C ASN A 17 48.33 -5.88 -35.52
N PHE A 18 47.43 -5.70 -34.58
CA PHE A 18 46.02 -5.42 -34.87
C PHE A 18 45.65 -4.02 -34.45
N THR A 19 44.86 -3.36 -35.28
CA THR A 19 44.14 -2.14 -34.88
C THR A 19 42.75 -2.55 -34.39
N ILE A 20 42.35 -2.04 -33.26
CA ILE A 20 41.01 -2.24 -32.74
C ILE A 20 40.14 -1.05 -33.16
N ASN A 21 39.21 -1.29 -34.04
CA ASN A 21 38.27 -0.30 -34.53
C ASN A 21 36.87 -0.57 -33.92
N GLN A 22 36.13 0.51 -33.65
CA GLN A 22 34.74 0.35 -33.25
C GLN A 22 33.95 -0.25 -34.44
N SER A 23 33.10 -1.22 -34.15
CA SER A 23 32.15 -1.77 -35.13
C SER A 23 31.03 -0.77 -35.44
N THR A 24 30.26 -1.03 -36.47
CA THR A 24 28.97 -0.37 -36.70
C THR A 24 27.94 -0.66 -35.57
N ARG A 25 28.16 -1.71 -34.80
CA ARG A 25 27.46 -1.96 -33.54
C ARG A 25 28.11 -1.15 -32.43
N THR A 26 27.32 -0.45 -31.67
CA THR A 26 27.76 0.47 -30.59
C THR A 26 28.54 -0.17 -29.46
N ASP A 27 28.40 -1.49 -29.29
CA ASP A 27 28.96 -2.28 -28.19
C ASP A 27 30.02 -3.30 -28.64
N ALA A 28 30.44 -3.25 -29.89
CA ALA A 28 31.36 -4.22 -30.46
C ALA A 28 32.55 -3.56 -31.15
N TYR A 29 33.65 -4.31 -31.27
CA TYR A 29 34.92 -3.88 -31.85
C TYR A 29 35.34 -4.88 -32.92
N LYS A 30 36.10 -4.39 -33.89
CA LYS A 30 36.72 -5.21 -34.92
C LYS A 30 38.24 -5.18 -34.78
N PHE A 31 38.85 -6.33 -34.91
CA PHE A 31 40.29 -6.47 -34.97
C PHE A 31 40.70 -6.44 -36.44
N VAL A 32 41.43 -5.41 -36.85
CA VAL A 32 41.96 -5.26 -38.18
C VAL A 32 43.42 -5.60 -38.17
N ASN A 33 43.83 -6.53 -39.06
CA ASN A 33 45.22 -6.93 -39.20
C ASN A 33 45.98 -5.87 -39.99
N ASN A 34 46.97 -5.24 -39.37
CA ASN A 34 47.78 -4.20 -39.98
C ASN A 34 49.12 -4.74 -40.57
N TYR A 35 49.34 -6.06 -40.49
CA TYR A 35 50.65 -6.63 -40.90
C TYR A 35 50.90 -6.57 -42.39
N TYR A 36 49.87 -6.59 -43.19
CA TYR A 36 50.01 -6.56 -44.66
C TYR A 36 49.75 -5.17 -45.21
N SER A 37 50.82 -4.49 -45.58
CA SER A 37 50.75 -3.21 -46.29
C SER A 37 50.30 -3.32 -47.76
N LEU A 38 50.04 -4.53 -48.24
CA LEU A 38 49.55 -4.77 -49.59
C LEU A 38 48.04 -4.50 -49.68
N PRO A 39 47.59 -3.80 -50.76
CA PRO A 39 46.19 -3.47 -50.96
C PRO A 39 45.20 -4.67 -50.92
N SER A 40 45.67 -5.85 -51.26
CA SER A 40 44.89 -7.08 -51.30
C SER A 40 44.59 -7.70 -49.95
N TYR A 41 45.25 -7.24 -48.88
CA TYR A 41 45.06 -7.73 -47.50
C TYR A 41 44.56 -6.65 -46.55
N LYS A 42 44.30 -5.47 -47.06
CA LYS A 42 43.70 -4.38 -46.32
C LYS A 42 42.30 -4.79 -45.94
N ASP A 43 41.98 -4.60 -44.64
CA ASP A 43 40.66 -4.95 -44.09
C ASP A 43 40.43 -6.47 -43.83
N HIS A 44 41.49 -7.24 -43.59
CA HIS A 44 41.34 -8.58 -43.07
C HIS A 44 40.95 -8.54 -41.58
N TYR A 45 39.83 -9.10 -41.29
CA TYR A 45 39.27 -9.16 -39.92
C TYR A 45 39.59 -10.51 -39.31
N PHE A 46 39.75 -10.51 -37.98
CA PHE A 46 39.80 -11.75 -37.20
C PHE A 46 38.41 -12.31 -37.08
N ASN A 47 38.15 -13.46 -37.65
CA ASN A 47 36.84 -14.08 -37.72
C ASN A 47 36.84 -15.43 -36.93
N ILE A 48 35.69 -15.79 -36.40
CA ILE A 48 35.48 -17.09 -35.76
C ILE A 48 34.59 -17.95 -36.65
N ASP A 49 35.07 -19.13 -37.03
CA ASP A 49 34.25 -20.14 -37.69
C ASP A 49 33.56 -21.02 -36.66
N VAL A 50 32.30 -20.68 -36.35
CA VAL A 50 31.48 -21.40 -35.36
C VAL A 50 30.93 -22.73 -35.91
N THR A 51 31.11 -23.01 -37.20
CA THR A 51 30.67 -24.26 -37.80
C THR A 51 31.65 -25.40 -37.58
N LYS A 52 32.89 -25.09 -37.14
CA LYS A 52 33.95 -26.05 -36.90
C LYS A 52 34.04 -26.47 -35.45
N ASN A 53 34.39 -27.72 -35.26
CA ASN A 53 34.67 -28.29 -33.94
C ASN A 53 36.08 -28.98 -33.92
N PRO A 54 37.11 -28.43 -33.26
CA PRO A 54 37.09 -27.22 -32.45
C PRO A 54 36.86 -25.95 -33.28
N ILE A 55 36.40 -24.88 -32.62
CA ILE A 55 36.22 -23.55 -33.24
C ILE A 55 37.54 -23.07 -33.80
N GLU A 56 37.58 -22.76 -35.08
CA GLU A 56 38.78 -22.24 -35.74
C GLU A 56 38.68 -20.72 -35.96
N TYR A 57 39.84 -20.06 -35.89
CA TYR A 57 39.97 -18.65 -36.18
C TYR A 57 40.49 -18.50 -37.61
N THR A 58 39.76 -17.82 -38.43
CA THR A 58 40.13 -17.58 -39.84
C THR A 58 40.32 -16.09 -40.11
N GLY A 59 41.34 -15.74 -40.86
CA GLY A 59 41.48 -14.40 -41.45
C GLY A 59 40.59 -14.29 -42.69
N ALA A 60 39.50 -13.56 -42.60
CA ALA A 60 38.58 -13.38 -43.71
C ALA A 60 38.35 -11.89 -44.03
N VAL A 61 38.17 -11.57 -45.31
CA VAL A 61 37.70 -10.26 -45.80
C VAL A 61 36.18 -10.15 -45.64
N SER A 62 35.65 -10.62 -44.57
CA SER A 62 34.21 -10.72 -44.41
C SER A 62 33.68 -9.68 -43.45
N THR A 63 32.59 -9.03 -43.84
CA THR A 63 31.77 -8.16 -42.99
C THR A 63 30.70 -8.97 -42.23
N GLY A 64 30.89 -10.27 -42.06
CA GLY A 64 29.93 -11.14 -41.40
C GLY A 64 29.79 -10.84 -39.88
N PRO A 65 28.72 -11.33 -39.26
CA PRO A 65 28.39 -11.05 -37.86
C PRO A 65 29.41 -11.56 -36.84
N TYR A 66 30.28 -12.48 -37.26
CA TYR A 66 31.33 -13.09 -36.41
C TYR A 66 32.62 -12.28 -36.31
N ASN A 67 32.69 -11.10 -36.97
CA ASN A 67 33.83 -10.21 -36.88
C ASN A 67 33.70 -9.19 -35.74
N ASP A 68 32.53 -9.16 -35.10
CA ASP A 68 32.27 -8.23 -34.01
C ASP A 68 32.62 -8.86 -32.66
N TRP A 69 33.51 -8.24 -31.95
CA TRP A 69 33.98 -8.68 -30.65
C TRP A 69 33.46 -7.79 -29.56
N LEU A 70 32.89 -8.40 -28.53
CA LEU A 70 32.45 -7.71 -27.34
C LEU A 70 33.51 -7.90 -26.24
N PHE A 71 34.07 -6.76 -25.78
CA PHE A 71 34.93 -6.75 -24.60
C PHE A 71 34.08 -6.49 -23.37
N ILE A 72 34.05 -7.46 -22.48
CA ILE A 72 33.36 -7.35 -21.18
C ILE A 72 34.36 -7.49 -20.06
N SER A 73 34.20 -6.68 -19.01
CA SER A 73 34.96 -6.88 -17.76
C SER A 73 34.39 -8.07 -17.00
N GLU A 74 35.18 -8.61 -16.08
CA GLU A 74 34.70 -9.66 -15.16
C GLU A 74 33.48 -9.19 -14.36
N ASP A 75 33.44 -7.92 -13.95
CA ASP A 75 32.31 -7.34 -13.22
C ASP A 75 31.06 -7.24 -14.09
N GLN A 76 31.21 -6.84 -15.37
CA GLN A 76 30.09 -6.85 -16.32
C GLN A 76 29.53 -8.26 -16.53
N LYS A 77 30.39 -9.27 -16.61
CA LYS A 77 30.00 -10.67 -16.73
C LYS A 77 29.24 -11.15 -15.49
N LYS A 78 29.74 -10.82 -14.29
CA LYS A 78 29.06 -11.12 -13.02
C LYS A 78 27.68 -10.45 -12.94
N ALA A 79 27.62 -9.16 -13.27
CA ALA A 79 26.37 -8.42 -13.31
C ALA A 79 25.35 -9.02 -14.28
N TYR A 80 25.80 -9.44 -15.45
CA TYR A 80 24.91 -10.08 -16.43
C TYR A 80 24.43 -11.46 -15.99
N ASN A 81 25.27 -12.25 -15.33
CA ASN A 81 24.86 -13.53 -14.75
C ASN A 81 23.82 -13.35 -13.64
N ASN A 82 24.04 -12.39 -12.74
CA ASN A 82 23.06 -12.02 -11.73
C ASN A 82 21.72 -11.55 -12.33
N TYR A 83 21.79 -10.74 -13.39
CA TYR A 83 20.58 -10.39 -14.13
C TYR A 83 19.82 -11.62 -14.63
N LYS A 84 20.50 -12.58 -15.24
CA LYS A 84 19.85 -13.81 -15.75
C LYS A 84 19.17 -14.60 -14.63
N GLU A 85 19.84 -14.75 -13.50
CA GLU A 85 19.25 -15.41 -12.33
C GLU A 85 17.97 -14.70 -11.87
N LYS A 86 18.01 -13.37 -11.76
CA LYS A 86 16.84 -12.58 -11.35
C LYS A 86 15.73 -12.57 -12.40
N TYR A 87 16.07 -12.64 -13.68
CA TYR A 87 15.09 -12.76 -14.75
C TYR A 87 14.30 -14.09 -14.67
N GLU A 88 15.01 -15.20 -14.46
CA GLU A 88 14.36 -16.51 -14.29
C GLU A 88 13.57 -16.59 -12.99
N GLU A 89 14.05 -15.99 -11.89
CA GLU A 89 13.30 -15.86 -10.63
C GLU A 89 11.99 -15.09 -10.83
N ALA A 90 12.04 -13.91 -11.44
CA ALA A 90 10.87 -13.09 -11.73
C ALA A 90 9.88 -13.82 -12.63
N LYS A 91 10.36 -14.49 -13.68
CA LYS A 91 9.55 -15.28 -14.59
C LYS A 91 8.85 -16.45 -13.90
N ALA A 92 9.54 -17.11 -12.96
CA ALA A 92 8.97 -18.22 -12.21
C ALA A 92 7.78 -17.80 -11.32
N LEU A 93 7.72 -16.52 -10.88
CA LEU A 93 6.61 -15.99 -10.07
C LEU A 93 5.27 -16.07 -10.83
N LEU A 94 5.25 -15.97 -12.15
CA LEU A 94 4.02 -16.09 -12.95
C LEU A 94 3.31 -17.45 -12.72
N THR A 95 4.07 -18.49 -12.42
CA THR A 95 3.52 -19.82 -12.12
C THR A 95 3.44 -20.10 -10.62
N GLN A 96 4.48 -19.73 -9.86
CA GLN A 96 4.53 -20.02 -8.43
C GLN A 96 3.53 -19.20 -7.61
N LYS A 97 3.15 -18.03 -8.09
CA LYS A 97 2.21 -17.10 -7.48
C LYS A 97 0.99 -16.84 -8.36
N GLU A 98 0.61 -17.80 -9.19
CA GLU A 98 -0.44 -17.64 -10.21
C GLU A 98 -1.76 -17.15 -9.62
N ASP A 99 -2.25 -17.78 -8.55
CA ASP A 99 -3.51 -17.40 -7.90
C ASP A 99 -3.44 -15.97 -7.34
N TYR A 100 -2.36 -15.64 -6.65
CA TYR A 100 -2.14 -14.29 -6.12
C TYR A 100 -2.08 -13.24 -7.23
N LEU A 101 -1.31 -13.49 -8.30
CA LEU A 101 -1.16 -12.56 -9.41
C LEU A 101 -2.44 -12.45 -10.27
N ASN A 102 -3.27 -13.46 -10.32
CA ASN A 102 -4.58 -13.39 -10.96
C ASN A 102 -5.54 -12.49 -10.19
N GLU A 103 -5.41 -12.39 -8.88
CA GLU A 103 -6.11 -11.40 -8.07
C GLU A 103 -5.51 -9.99 -8.17
N GLU A 104 -4.20 -9.88 -8.26
CA GLU A 104 -3.43 -8.63 -8.33
C GLU A 104 -3.08 -8.28 -9.78
N VAL A 105 -4.11 -8.08 -10.63
CA VAL A 105 -3.97 -7.93 -12.10
C VAL A 105 -2.99 -6.83 -12.51
N ALA A 106 -2.99 -5.68 -11.82
CA ALA A 106 -2.06 -4.59 -12.14
C ALA A 106 -0.61 -4.97 -11.82
N LEU A 107 -0.38 -5.70 -10.73
CA LEU A 107 0.95 -6.19 -10.35
C LEU A 107 1.44 -7.28 -11.32
N LYS A 108 0.53 -8.13 -11.79
CA LYS A 108 0.83 -9.13 -12.84
C LYS A 108 1.26 -8.44 -14.13
N SER A 109 0.51 -7.42 -14.57
CA SER A 109 0.85 -6.66 -15.78
C SER A 109 2.20 -5.95 -15.64
N GLU A 110 2.49 -5.34 -14.48
CA GLU A 110 3.80 -4.73 -14.22
C GLU A 110 4.94 -5.74 -14.31
N LEU A 111 4.76 -6.97 -13.80
CA LEU A 111 5.75 -8.05 -13.92
C LEU A 111 5.96 -8.46 -15.38
N GLU A 112 4.88 -8.66 -16.14
CA GLU A 112 4.94 -9.04 -17.56
C GLU A 112 5.64 -7.97 -18.41
N ASP A 113 5.36 -6.66 -18.15
CA ASP A 113 5.98 -5.55 -18.83
C ASP A 113 7.49 -5.45 -18.53
N ILE A 114 7.89 -5.64 -17.27
CA ILE A 114 9.31 -5.67 -16.88
C ILE A 114 10.03 -6.86 -17.52
N LEU A 115 9.44 -8.03 -17.55
CA LEU A 115 10.01 -9.19 -18.21
C LEU A 115 10.18 -8.94 -19.72
N LEU A 116 9.20 -8.35 -20.39
CA LEU A 116 9.26 -8.00 -21.80
C LEU A 116 10.37 -6.96 -22.06
N GLU A 117 10.41 -5.88 -21.27
CA GLU A 117 11.43 -4.81 -21.38
C GLU A 117 12.84 -5.36 -21.20
N THR A 118 13.01 -6.27 -20.25
CA THR A 118 14.34 -6.77 -19.88
C THR A 118 14.79 -8.00 -20.65
N THR A 119 13.95 -8.59 -21.47
CA THR A 119 14.22 -9.87 -22.18
C THR A 119 15.50 -9.86 -23.02
N ASN A 120 15.84 -8.70 -23.64
CA ASN A 120 17.01 -8.52 -24.49
C ASN A 120 18.11 -7.70 -23.81
N THR A 121 18.31 -7.91 -22.51
CA THR A 121 19.31 -7.20 -21.73
C THR A 121 20.73 -7.46 -22.27
N LYS A 122 21.50 -6.38 -22.37
CA LYS A 122 22.93 -6.41 -22.71
C LYS A 122 23.77 -6.29 -21.45
N TYR A 123 25.09 -6.57 -21.58
CA TYR A 123 26.04 -6.41 -20.47
C TYR A 123 26.03 -4.98 -19.90
N SER A 124 25.86 -3.97 -20.75
CA SER A 124 25.89 -2.55 -20.35
C SER A 124 24.73 -2.10 -19.48
N ASN A 125 23.57 -2.75 -19.59
CA ASN A 125 22.36 -2.38 -18.85
C ASN A 125 21.91 -3.45 -17.84
N SER A 126 22.72 -4.51 -17.65
CA SER A 126 22.39 -5.62 -16.76
C SER A 126 22.14 -5.20 -15.31
N VAL A 127 22.94 -4.26 -14.78
CA VAL A 127 22.78 -3.75 -13.39
C VAL A 127 21.43 -3.04 -13.21
N ALA A 128 21.09 -2.15 -14.14
CA ALA A 128 19.84 -1.41 -14.08
C ALA A 128 18.62 -2.33 -14.20
N ASN A 129 18.69 -3.32 -15.09
CA ASN A 129 17.61 -4.28 -15.28
C ASN A 129 17.49 -5.27 -14.14
N THR A 130 18.59 -5.68 -13.51
CA THR A 130 18.57 -6.45 -12.27
C THR A 130 17.83 -5.70 -11.16
N LYS A 131 18.04 -4.37 -11.05
CA LYS A 131 17.33 -3.57 -10.06
C LYS A 131 15.82 -3.60 -10.31
N LYS A 132 15.36 -3.39 -11.55
CA LYS A 132 13.93 -3.45 -11.90
C LYS A 132 13.30 -4.81 -11.52
N LEU A 133 14.03 -5.90 -11.82
CA LEU A 133 13.58 -7.25 -11.48
C LEU A 133 13.50 -7.46 -9.97
N ASN A 134 14.49 -7.01 -9.21
CA ASN A 134 14.44 -7.10 -7.75
C ASN A 134 13.26 -6.30 -7.18
N ASP A 135 13.04 -5.06 -7.65
CA ASP A 135 11.96 -4.20 -7.17
C ASP A 135 10.59 -4.87 -7.36
N ILE A 136 10.34 -5.54 -8.50
CA ILE A 136 9.07 -6.24 -8.74
C ILE A 136 8.99 -7.57 -7.96
N ILE A 137 10.07 -8.34 -7.84
CA ILE A 137 10.14 -9.55 -7.03
C ILE A 137 9.80 -9.22 -5.57
N ASP A 138 10.37 -8.15 -5.04
CA ASP A 138 10.11 -7.70 -3.66
C ASP A 138 8.65 -7.28 -3.46
N LYS A 139 8.07 -6.53 -4.39
CA LYS A 139 6.64 -6.16 -4.33
C LYS A 139 5.73 -7.40 -4.27
N ILE A 140 6.05 -8.45 -5.01
CA ILE A 140 5.25 -9.67 -5.08
C ILE A 140 5.44 -10.54 -3.83
N ASN A 141 6.66 -10.66 -3.34
CA ASN A 141 6.98 -11.54 -2.22
C ASN A 141 6.76 -10.88 -0.86
N ASN A 142 6.91 -9.56 -0.76
CA ASN A 142 6.86 -8.78 0.46
C ASN A 142 5.89 -7.60 0.32
N PRO A 143 4.57 -7.84 0.17
CA PRO A 143 3.60 -6.75 0.13
C PRO A 143 3.68 -5.95 1.45
N TRP A 144 3.50 -4.63 1.34
CA TRP A 144 3.49 -3.78 2.52
C TRP A 144 2.36 -4.18 3.46
N THR A 145 2.63 -4.21 4.76
CA THR A 145 1.65 -4.58 5.78
C THR A 145 1.59 -3.54 6.89
N PHE A 146 0.42 -3.42 7.50
CA PHE A 146 0.21 -2.61 8.69
C PHE A 146 -0.67 -3.34 9.69
N THR A 147 -0.25 -3.37 10.96
CA THR A 147 -1.01 -4.02 12.02
C THR A 147 -1.70 -2.98 12.90
N LYS A 148 -3.02 -3.13 13.07
CA LYS A 148 -3.84 -2.29 13.94
C LYS A 148 -4.50 -3.12 15.02
N LYS A 149 -4.25 -2.74 16.28
CA LYS A 149 -4.92 -3.36 17.41
C LYS A 149 -6.32 -2.77 17.59
N ILE A 150 -7.31 -3.64 17.76
CA ILE A 150 -8.65 -3.29 18.26
C ILE A 150 -8.82 -3.94 19.62
N THR A 151 -9.16 -3.14 20.64
CA THR A 151 -9.35 -3.66 21.99
C THR A 151 -10.79 -4.12 22.18
N VAL A 152 -10.98 -5.20 22.97
CA VAL A 152 -12.31 -5.75 23.26
C VAL A 152 -13.22 -4.72 23.93
N GLY A 153 -12.66 -3.85 24.76
CA GLY A 153 -13.43 -2.80 25.45
C GLY A 153 -13.83 -1.64 24.54
N ALA A 154 -13.16 -1.46 23.39
CA ALA A 154 -13.51 -0.42 22.44
C ALA A 154 -14.35 -0.95 21.27
N LYS A 155 -14.03 -2.13 20.74
CA LYS A 155 -14.54 -2.69 19.47
C LYS A 155 -14.27 -1.83 18.24
N TYR A 156 -13.75 -0.63 18.41
CA TYR A 156 -13.47 0.35 17.36
C TYR A 156 -12.00 0.76 17.36
N ALA A 157 -11.49 1.10 16.17
CA ALA A 157 -10.26 1.83 15.98
C ALA A 157 -10.39 2.76 14.78
N THR A 158 -9.50 3.74 14.63
CA THR A 158 -9.42 4.56 13.42
C THR A 158 -8.15 4.23 12.64
N ILE A 159 -8.21 4.37 11.31
CA ILE A 159 -7.10 4.06 10.43
C ILE A 159 -7.07 5.00 9.23
N CYS A 160 -5.86 5.29 8.74
CA CYS A 160 -5.59 5.90 7.43
C CYS A 160 -4.26 5.35 6.94
N LEU A 161 -4.22 4.70 5.79
CA LEU A 161 -3.02 4.04 5.28
C LEU A 161 -2.58 4.65 3.94
N PRO A 162 -1.26 4.66 3.63
CA PRO A 162 -0.74 5.26 2.40
C PRO A 162 -0.96 4.41 1.15
N TYR A 163 -1.42 3.16 1.29
CA TYR A 163 -1.69 2.22 0.20
C TYR A 163 -3.11 1.69 0.26
N ASN A 164 -3.65 1.30 -0.90
CA ASN A 164 -4.85 0.48 -0.93
C ASN A 164 -4.56 -0.83 -0.20
N THR A 165 -5.46 -1.25 0.68
CA THR A 165 -5.26 -2.45 1.50
C THR A 165 -6.50 -3.32 1.53
N LYS A 166 -6.31 -4.64 1.59
CA LYS A 166 -7.40 -5.58 1.84
C LYS A 166 -7.83 -5.49 3.30
N VAL A 167 -9.15 -5.48 3.52
CA VAL A 167 -9.74 -5.51 4.86
C VAL A 167 -9.57 -6.93 5.44
N PRO A 168 -8.96 -7.08 6.63
CA PRO A 168 -8.80 -8.39 7.25
C PRO A 168 -10.12 -8.99 7.76
N GLU A 169 -10.15 -10.31 7.92
CA GLU A 169 -11.28 -11.03 8.49
C GLU A 169 -11.66 -10.52 9.89
N GLY A 170 -12.95 -10.46 10.18
CA GLY A 170 -13.47 -10.00 11.44
C GLY A 170 -13.51 -8.47 11.61
N VAL A 171 -13.23 -7.70 10.56
CA VAL A 171 -13.30 -6.24 10.57
C VAL A 171 -14.27 -5.74 9.51
N THR A 172 -15.14 -4.81 9.91
CA THR A 172 -15.93 -3.97 9.02
C THR A 172 -15.33 -2.56 9.01
N VAL A 173 -15.10 -2.02 7.82
CA VAL A 173 -14.65 -0.64 7.62
C VAL A 173 -15.86 0.26 7.47
N LYS A 174 -15.94 1.30 8.29
CA LYS A 174 -17.05 2.25 8.30
C LYS A 174 -16.57 3.66 7.97
N VAL A 175 -17.48 4.47 7.45
CA VAL A 175 -17.34 5.91 7.25
C VAL A 175 -18.28 6.66 8.18
N VAL A 176 -17.98 7.91 8.49
CA VAL A 176 -18.87 8.82 9.19
C VAL A 176 -19.60 9.67 8.15
N THR A 177 -20.90 9.55 8.10
CA THR A 177 -21.72 10.20 7.06
C THR A 177 -22.39 11.48 7.50
N GLU A 178 -22.65 11.64 8.80
CA GLU A 178 -23.35 12.80 9.35
C GLU A 178 -22.86 13.09 10.77
N TYR A 179 -22.84 14.37 11.14
CA TYR A 179 -22.68 14.83 12.52
C TYR A 179 -23.92 15.64 12.92
N THR A 180 -24.49 15.36 14.09
CA THR A 180 -25.65 16.05 14.63
C THR A 180 -25.22 16.94 15.81
N PRO A 181 -25.11 18.28 15.65
CA PRO A 181 -24.53 19.16 16.66
C PRO A 181 -25.25 19.11 18.00
N GLY A 182 -26.55 19.17 18.02
CA GLY A 182 -27.34 19.26 19.27
C GLY A 182 -27.28 18.03 20.16
N SER A 183 -27.02 16.85 19.60
CA SER A 183 -26.91 15.58 20.34
C SER A 183 -25.48 15.03 20.43
N HIS A 184 -24.55 15.65 19.71
CA HIS A 184 -23.15 15.22 19.58
C HIS A 184 -23.02 13.77 19.12
N TYR A 185 -23.81 13.36 18.14
CA TYR A 185 -23.73 12.03 17.51
C TYR A 185 -23.15 12.11 16.11
N VAL A 186 -22.39 11.08 15.76
CA VAL A 186 -22.04 10.80 14.37
C VAL A 186 -22.74 9.53 13.91
N LYS A 187 -23.34 9.59 12.71
CA LYS A 187 -23.84 8.39 12.01
C LYS A 187 -22.74 7.74 11.24
N THR A 188 -22.71 6.42 11.29
CA THR A 188 -21.79 5.59 10.50
C THR A 188 -22.54 4.80 9.43
N ALA A 189 -21.81 4.46 8.37
CA ALA A 189 -22.25 3.52 7.36
C ALA A 189 -21.10 2.56 7.02
N ASP A 190 -21.46 1.33 6.70
CA ASP A 190 -20.49 0.35 6.24
C ASP A 190 -19.94 0.77 4.88
N PHE A 191 -18.63 0.69 4.72
CA PHE A 191 -17.94 1.02 3.50
C PHE A 191 -17.32 -0.20 2.84
N ALA A 192 -16.64 -1.05 3.60
CA ALA A 192 -15.99 -2.26 3.11
C ALA A 192 -15.97 -3.36 4.19
N ASN A 193 -16.15 -4.59 3.75
CA ASN A 193 -16.10 -5.79 4.57
C ASN A 193 -14.80 -6.58 4.34
N ALA A 194 -14.59 -7.63 5.10
CA ALA A 194 -13.46 -8.55 4.95
C ALA A 194 -13.24 -8.97 3.48
N GLY A 195 -12.01 -8.91 3.01
CA GLY A 195 -11.61 -9.21 1.63
C GLY A 195 -11.80 -8.06 0.63
N GLU A 196 -12.63 -7.06 0.93
CA GLU A 196 -12.78 -5.86 0.09
C GLU A 196 -11.61 -4.89 0.27
N VAL A 197 -11.53 -3.88 -0.58
CA VAL A 197 -10.38 -2.94 -0.62
C VAL A 197 -10.74 -1.61 0.00
N MET A 198 -9.94 -1.23 0.98
CA MET A 198 -9.93 0.11 1.58
C MET A 198 -8.97 1.01 0.80
N PRO A 199 -9.42 2.17 0.25
CA PRO A 199 -8.58 3.06 -0.54
C PRO A 199 -7.54 3.79 0.32
N ALA A 200 -6.38 4.06 -0.28
CA ALA A 200 -5.29 4.81 0.31
C ALA A 200 -5.68 6.24 0.70
N ASN A 201 -5.01 6.79 1.72
CA ASN A 201 -5.09 8.19 2.16
C ASN A 201 -6.50 8.67 2.56
N ASN A 202 -7.39 7.75 2.87
CA ASN A 202 -8.72 8.05 3.39
C ASN A 202 -8.81 7.65 4.87
N GLY A 203 -9.49 8.45 5.67
CA GLY A 203 -9.75 8.14 7.07
C GLY A 203 -10.93 7.19 7.20
N PHE A 204 -10.80 6.15 8.03
CA PHE A 204 -11.86 5.17 8.28
C PHE A 204 -11.99 4.85 9.76
N LEU A 205 -13.19 4.41 10.14
CA LEU A 205 -13.49 3.77 11.39
C LEU A 205 -13.52 2.26 11.17
N LEU A 206 -12.77 1.51 11.96
CA LEU A 206 -12.78 0.05 11.99
C LEU A 206 -13.72 -0.43 13.08
N TYR A 207 -14.49 -1.45 12.80
CA TYR A 207 -15.37 -2.10 13.76
C TYR A 207 -15.16 -3.61 13.75
N ALA A 208 -14.98 -4.19 14.94
CA ALA A 208 -14.86 -5.64 15.15
C ALA A 208 -15.94 -6.09 16.14
N GLU A 209 -17.07 -6.60 15.62
CA GLU A 209 -18.27 -6.92 16.41
C GLU A 209 -18.02 -8.07 17.38
N ASP A 210 -17.47 -9.17 16.89
CA ASP A 210 -17.36 -10.45 17.60
C ASP A 210 -16.05 -10.61 18.38
N ILE A 211 -15.35 -9.51 18.64
CA ILE A 211 -14.05 -9.54 19.34
C ILE A 211 -14.23 -9.93 20.81
N THR A 212 -13.55 -10.99 21.24
CA THR A 212 -13.60 -11.52 22.62
C THR A 212 -12.32 -11.20 23.43
N ALA A 213 -11.26 -10.76 22.77
CA ALA A 213 -10.00 -10.33 23.36
C ALA A 213 -9.38 -9.23 22.50
N ASP A 214 -8.41 -8.49 23.05
CA ASP A 214 -7.61 -7.54 22.27
C ASP A 214 -6.97 -8.26 21.09
N THR A 215 -7.24 -7.81 19.87
CA THR A 215 -6.83 -8.48 18.64
C THR A 215 -6.06 -7.54 17.72
N ASP A 216 -4.97 -8.06 17.17
CA ASP A 216 -4.17 -7.39 16.16
C ASP A 216 -4.65 -7.81 14.76
N TYR A 217 -5.09 -6.84 13.97
CA TYR A 217 -5.55 -7.03 12.59
C TYR A 217 -4.49 -6.53 11.61
N THR A 218 -4.08 -7.39 10.67
CA THR A 218 -3.06 -7.07 9.68
C THR A 218 -3.70 -6.72 8.34
N PHE A 219 -3.48 -5.49 7.90
CA PHE A 219 -3.86 -4.96 6.60
C PHE A 219 -2.71 -5.21 5.63
N VAL A 220 -3.01 -5.75 4.44
CA VAL A 220 -2.01 -6.07 3.40
C VAL A 220 -2.29 -5.19 2.19
N SER A 221 -1.24 -4.55 1.67
CA SER A 221 -1.36 -3.73 0.47
C SER A 221 -1.80 -4.54 -0.75
N THR A 222 -2.54 -3.89 -1.64
CA THR A 222 -3.04 -4.49 -2.88
C THR A 222 -2.92 -3.51 -4.04
N SER A 223 -2.71 -4.04 -5.23
CA SER A 223 -2.74 -3.27 -6.48
C SER A 223 -4.16 -3.04 -7.01
N LYS A 224 -5.17 -3.67 -6.38
CA LYS A 224 -6.58 -3.48 -6.77
C LYS A 224 -6.98 -2.01 -6.58
N ALA A 225 -7.64 -1.46 -7.59
CA ALA A 225 -8.20 -0.12 -7.49
C ALA A 225 -9.35 -0.08 -6.48
N ALA A 226 -9.43 1.02 -5.73
CA ALA A 226 -10.54 1.31 -4.84
C ALA A 226 -10.95 2.77 -4.99
N SER A 227 -12.25 3.02 -4.93
CA SER A 227 -12.79 4.39 -4.97
C SER A 227 -12.90 4.96 -3.57
N ALA A 228 -12.56 6.23 -3.42
CA ALA A 228 -12.81 6.94 -2.17
C ALA A 228 -14.32 6.97 -1.84
N PRO A 229 -14.70 6.98 -0.56
CA PRO A 229 -16.10 7.12 -0.17
C PRO A 229 -16.70 8.45 -0.65
N GLY A 230 -17.95 8.39 -1.11
CA GLY A 230 -18.67 9.59 -1.60
C GLY A 230 -18.94 10.61 -0.50
N VAL A 231 -19.29 10.14 0.70
CA VAL A 231 -19.47 10.96 1.91
C VAL A 231 -18.69 10.35 3.03
N ASN A 232 -17.77 11.12 3.60
CA ASN A 232 -17.01 10.72 4.78
C ASN A 232 -16.51 11.96 5.51
N LEU A 233 -16.90 12.11 6.75
CA LEU A 233 -16.46 13.23 7.62
C LEU A 233 -15.15 12.93 8.36
N LEU A 234 -14.62 11.72 8.22
CA LEU A 234 -13.32 11.36 8.78
C LEU A 234 -12.19 11.87 7.88
N PHE A 235 -11.29 12.61 8.45
CA PHE A 235 -10.02 12.99 7.83
C PHE A 235 -8.96 11.94 8.12
N GLY A 236 -8.14 11.61 7.13
CA GLY A 236 -7.03 10.69 7.28
C GLY A 236 -5.73 11.39 7.66
N ASN A 237 -4.91 10.74 8.46
CA ASN A 237 -3.56 11.18 8.83
C ASN A 237 -2.59 10.01 8.72
N VAL A 238 -1.69 10.04 7.73
CA VAL A 238 -0.70 8.97 7.49
C VAL A 238 0.63 9.23 8.21
N GLU A 239 0.93 10.50 8.55
CA GLU A 239 2.15 10.89 9.24
C GLU A 239 1.82 11.53 10.60
N GLU A 240 2.72 11.40 11.58
CA GLU A 240 2.53 12.08 12.86
C GLU A 240 2.55 13.60 12.68
N ARG A 241 1.56 14.28 13.26
CA ARG A 241 1.48 15.75 13.24
C ARG A 241 1.73 16.33 14.63
N THR A 242 2.66 17.26 14.66
CA THR A 242 3.09 17.99 15.86
C THR A 242 2.78 19.49 15.80
N ASP A 243 2.12 19.94 14.72
CA ASP A 243 1.72 21.33 14.48
C ASP A 243 0.43 21.68 15.26
N HIS A 244 0.55 21.87 16.55
CA HIS A 244 -0.57 22.04 17.49
C HIS A 244 -1.51 23.21 17.16
N GLU A 245 -1.09 24.19 16.36
CA GLU A 245 -1.87 25.38 16.03
C GLU A 245 -3.16 25.07 15.23
N ASN A 246 -3.17 23.95 14.49
CA ASN A 246 -4.27 23.55 13.62
C ASN A 246 -5.05 22.33 14.14
N LEU A 247 -4.93 21.99 15.42
CA LEU A 247 -5.57 20.81 16.02
C LEU A 247 -6.70 21.15 17.02
N SER A 248 -7.08 22.42 17.13
CA SER A 248 -8.09 22.89 18.11
C SER A 248 -9.52 22.39 17.84
N ASP A 249 -9.80 21.94 16.63
CA ASP A 249 -11.10 21.40 16.21
C ASP A 249 -11.04 19.89 15.94
N VAL A 250 -9.95 19.21 16.34
CA VAL A 250 -9.69 17.81 16.09
C VAL A 250 -10.25 16.93 17.19
N PHE A 251 -11.02 15.92 16.81
CA PHE A 251 -11.56 14.89 17.69
C PHE A 251 -11.03 13.54 17.28
N VAL A 252 -10.41 12.81 18.22
CA VAL A 252 -9.80 11.49 18.02
C VAL A 252 -10.61 10.43 18.74
N LEU A 253 -10.66 9.23 18.16
CA LEU A 253 -11.31 8.09 18.81
C LEU A 253 -10.53 7.69 20.06
N ALA A 254 -11.21 7.58 21.17
CA ALA A 254 -10.65 7.11 22.44
C ALA A 254 -11.71 6.35 23.26
N ASN A 255 -11.24 5.48 24.14
CA ASN A 255 -12.06 4.83 25.18
C ASN A 255 -11.68 5.50 26.53
N LYS A 256 -12.57 6.34 27.03
CA LYS A 256 -12.38 7.08 28.30
C LYS A 256 -13.47 6.69 29.30
N SER A 257 -13.56 7.38 30.43
CA SER A 257 -14.55 7.12 31.48
C SER A 257 -16.02 7.18 31.01
N LYS A 258 -16.29 7.96 29.94
CA LYS A 258 -17.61 8.04 29.28
C LYS A 258 -17.79 6.99 28.17
N GLY A 259 -16.88 6.03 28.06
CA GLY A 259 -16.88 4.98 27.03
C GLY A 259 -16.22 5.39 25.72
N VAL A 260 -16.38 4.55 24.69
CA VAL A 260 -15.79 4.73 23.35
C VAL A 260 -16.51 5.85 22.59
N GLY A 261 -15.75 6.72 21.95
CA GLY A 261 -16.26 7.82 21.12
C GLY A 261 -15.14 8.74 20.68
N PHE A 262 -15.49 9.80 19.98
CA PHE A 262 -14.54 10.81 19.59
C PHE A 262 -14.44 11.88 20.68
N TYR A 263 -13.23 12.19 21.09
CA TYR A 263 -12.91 13.16 22.13
C TYR A 263 -11.97 14.22 21.55
N HIS A 264 -12.14 15.44 22.03
CA HIS A 264 -11.27 16.54 21.63
C HIS A 264 -9.80 16.17 21.91
N LEU A 265 -8.92 16.41 20.94
CA LEU A 265 -7.48 16.29 21.11
C LEU A 265 -7.00 17.40 22.05
N LYS A 266 -6.30 17.05 23.11
CA LYS A 266 -5.84 18.05 24.08
C LYS A 266 -4.75 18.93 23.49
N SER A 267 -4.74 20.18 23.90
CA SER A 267 -3.67 21.10 23.54
C SER A 267 -2.29 20.52 23.92
N GLY A 268 -1.37 20.52 22.97
CA GLY A 268 -0.02 19.96 23.14
C GLY A 268 0.10 18.46 22.89
N GLU A 269 -0.99 17.73 22.60
CA GLU A 269 -0.92 16.34 22.17
C GLU A 269 -0.69 16.27 20.64
N ASN A 270 0.14 15.31 20.20
CA ASN A 270 0.37 15.04 18.79
C ASN A 270 -0.78 14.24 18.21
N LEU A 271 -1.08 14.45 16.93
CA LEU A 271 -1.95 13.57 16.19
C LEU A 271 -1.11 12.42 15.61
N ALA A 272 -1.38 11.21 16.07
CA ALA A 272 -0.60 10.03 15.69
C ALA A 272 -0.66 9.76 14.17
N ALA A 273 0.35 9.06 13.66
CA ALA A 273 0.34 8.51 12.30
C ALA A 273 -0.69 7.40 12.14
N ASN A 274 -1.12 7.19 10.90
CA ASN A 274 -2.02 6.11 10.48
C ASN A 274 -3.35 6.06 11.27
N VAL A 275 -3.93 7.23 11.54
CA VAL A 275 -5.22 7.37 12.23
C VAL A 275 -6.19 8.19 11.39
N ALA A 276 -7.47 8.08 11.72
CA ALA A 276 -8.47 9.01 11.26
C ALA A 276 -9.06 9.81 12.42
N TYR A 277 -9.54 11.01 12.12
CA TYR A 277 -10.07 11.96 13.09
C TYR A 277 -11.23 12.76 12.48
N LEU A 278 -12.05 13.34 13.34
CA LEU A 278 -13.08 14.30 12.94
C LEU A 278 -12.57 15.74 13.11
N ARG A 279 -13.07 16.64 12.26
CA ARG A 279 -12.97 18.09 12.49
C ARG A 279 -14.38 18.63 12.75
N ILE A 280 -14.57 19.17 13.93
CA ILE A 280 -15.86 19.71 14.33
C ILE A 280 -15.65 21.14 14.80
N ALA A 281 -16.03 22.08 13.94
CA ALA A 281 -15.96 23.52 14.22
C ALA A 281 -17.20 23.97 15.04
N ASP A 282 -17.52 23.27 16.11
CA ASP A 282 -18.64 23.57 17.00
C ASP A 282 -18.11 24.07 18.36
N ASN A 283 -18.10 25.39 18.53
CA ASN A 283 -17.65 26.01 19.76
C ASN A 283 -18.58 25.73 20.98
N SER A 284 -19.72 25.06 20.78
CA SER A 284 -20.61 24.65 21.86
C SER A 284 -20.21 23.32 22.50
N ILE A 285 -19.27 22.59 21.90
CA ILE A 285 -18.79 21.33 22.45
C ILE A 285 -17.77 21.61 23.55
N ASP A 286 -18.11 21.23 24.79
CA ASP A 286 -17.17 21.22 25.92
C ASP A 286 -15.91 20.39 25.55
N ALA A 287 -14.72 20.88 25.90
CA ALA A 287 -13.44 20.19 25.67
C ALA A 287 -13.40 18.75 26.25
N ASN A 288 -14.28 18.41 27.18
CA ASN A 288 -14.45 17.07 27.75
C ASN A 288 -15.68 16.33 27.22
N ALA A 289 -16.41 16.91 26.25
CA ALA A 289 -17.56 16.25 25.68
C ALA A 289 -17.12 15.04 24.82
N LYS A 290 -17.97 14.03 24.79
CA LYS A 290 -17.85 12.86 23.93
C LYS A 290 -18.77 13.05 22.73
N VAL A 291 -18.22 12.86 21.53
CA VAL A 291 -19.02 12.66 20.33
C VAL A 291 -19.30 11.16 20.21
N PHE A 292 -20.57 10.82 20.27
CA PHE A 292 -21.03 9.42 20.28
C PHE A 292 -21.06 8.86 18.86
N ILE A 293 -20.83 7.55 18.76
CA ILE A 293 -20.99 6.82 17.52
C ILE A 293 -22.40 6.20 17.53
N ASP A 294 -23.23 6.60 16.57
CA ASP A 294 -24.54 6.00 16.36
C ASP A 294 -24.41 4.84 15.36
N ASP A 295 -24.42 3.63 15.90
CA ASP A 295 -24.33 2.38 15.14
C ASP A 295 -25.71 1.76 14.96
N SER A 296 -26.72 2.56 14.66
CA SER A 296 -28.13 2.19 14.61
C SER A 296 -28.47 1.17 13.50
N THR A 297 -27.67 0.14 13.32
CA THR A 297 -28.06 -1.08 12.60
C THR A 297 -28.76 -2.10 13.51
N THR A 298 -28.75 -1.91 14.84
CA THR A 298 -29.47 -2.80 15.76
C THR A 298 -30.00 -2.04 16.98
N GLY A 299 -31.32 -1.97 17.08
CA GLY A 299 -32.08 -1.85 18.33
C GLY A 299 -31.75 -0.67 19.23
N VAL A 300 -32.75 0.11 19.53
CA VAL A 300 -32.78 1.17 20.55
C VAL A 300 -32.11 0.67 21.84
N GLU A 301 -30.79 0.86 21.97
CA GLU A 301 -30.19 0.92 23.30
C GLU A 301 -30.53 2.27 23.89
N ALA A 302 -30.99 2.26 25.10
CA ALA A 302 -31.46 3.42 25.82
C ALA A 302 -30.41 4.52 25.80
N ILE A 303 -30.72 5.66 25.16
CA ILE A 303 -29.97 6.90 25.31
C ILE A 303 -29.95 7.23 26.81
N GLU A 304 -28.87 6.88 27.48
CA GLU A 304 -28.55 7.55 28.74
C GLU A 304 -28.08 8.96 28.41
N THR A 305 -29.03 9.84 28.13
CA THR A 305 -28.79 11.27 28.21
C THR A 305 -28.22 11.54 29.59
N GLU A 306 -27.05 12.18 29.68
CA GLU A 306 -26.63 12.83 30.91
C GLU A 306 -27.83 13.57 31.49
N LYS A 307 -28.24 13.14 32.68
CA LYS A 307 -29.30 13.72 33.46
C LYS A 307 -29.14 15.24 33.55
N SER A 308 -29.81 15.98 32.69
CA SER A 308 -30.35 17.21 33.21
C SER A 308 -31.35 16.77 34.29
N ILE A 309 -31.21 17.27 35.51
CA ILE A 309 -31.99 16.89 36.70
C ILE A 309 -33.41 17.47 36.54
N ALA A 310 -34.11 17.10 35.47
CA ALA A 310 -35.52 17.39 35.33
C ALA A 310 -36.30 16.25 36.03
N SER A 311 -36.81 16.51 37.22
CA SER A 311 -37.64 15.59 37.94
C SER A 311 -39.03 15.48 37.25
N PRO A 312 -39.70 14.30 37.34
CA PRO A 312 -41.08 14.16 36.86
C PRO A 312 -42.00 15.20 37.52
N ALA A 313 -42.53 16.12 36.77
CA ALA A 313 -43.48 17.13 37.26
C ALA A 313 -44.92 16.59 37.31
N ALA A 314 -45.29 15.69 36.36
CA ALA A 314 -46.56 15.01 36.38
C ALA A 314 -46.51 13.71 35.58
N ILE A 315 -47.28 12.71 35.96
CA ILE A 315 -47.36 11.40 35.32
C ILE A 315 -48.81 11.25 34.82
N TYR A 316 -48.97 10.76 33.59
CA TYR A 316 -50.30 10.52 32.98
C TYR A 316 -50.36 9.10 32.43
N ASP A 317 -51.54 8.52 32.44
CA ASP A 317 -51.84 7.25 31.75
C ASP A 317 -52.07 7.52 30.24
N THR A 318 -52.27 6.44 29.47
CA THR A 318 -52.54 6.51 28.03
C THR A 318 -53.84 7.18 27.66
N LEU A 319 -54.71 7.42 28.62
CA LEU A 319 -55.97 8.14 28.46
C LEU A 319 -55.88 9.62 28.91
N GLY A 320 -54.69 10.08 29.23
CA GLY A 320 -54.42 11.46 29.65
C GLY A 320 -54.79 11.79 31.10
N ARG A 321 -55.15 10.79 31.94
CA ARG A 321 -55.48 11.00 33.34
C ARG A 321 -54.23 11.03 34.18
N GLN A 322 -54.09 12.01 35.05
CA GLN A 322 -52.94 12.15 35.94
C GLN A 322 -52.87 11.02 36.95
N ALA A 323 -51.72 10.42 37.10
CA ALA A 323 -51.44 9.35 38.06
C ALA A 323 -50.43 9.81 39.13
N LYS A 324 -50.61 9.33 40.36
CA LYS A 324 -49.66 9.66 41.48
C LYS A 324 -48.34 8.92 41.43
N ALA A 325 -48.28 7.82 40.65
CA ALA A 325 -47.07 7.03 40.46
C ALA A 325 -47.13 6.33 39.11
N MET A 326 -45.95 5.93 38.59
CA MET A 326 -45.86 5.12 37.38
C MET A 326 -46.44 3.73 37.60
N ARG A 327 -47.19 3.22 36.61
CA ARG A 327 -47.85 1.89 36.65
C ARG A 327 -47.24 1.02 35.56
N ARG A 328 -47.41 -0.29 35.75
CA ARG A 328 -47.03 -1.28 34.71
C ARG A 328 -47.75 -0.93 33.40
N GLY A 329 -46.97 -0.93 32.32
CA GLY A 329 -47.42 -0.48 30.99
C GLY A 329 -46.89 0.91 30.60
N VAL A 330 -47.59 1.59 29.71
CA VAL A 330 -47.18 2.89 29.15
C VAL A 330 -47.59 4.02 30.08
N ASN A 331 -46.65 4.86 30.48
CA ASN A 331 -46.85 6.11 31.20
C ASN A 331 -46.37 7.30 30.35
N ILE A 332 -47.05 8.41 30.41
CA ILE A 332 -46.63 9.69 29.80
C ILE A 332 -46.19 10.58 30.95
N VAL A 333 -44.92 10.97 30.91
CA VAL A 333 -44.31 11.74 32.02
C VAL A 333 -43.98 13.15 31.46
N ARG A 334 -44.55 14.18 32.09
CA ARG A 334 -44.18 15.55 31.88
C ARG A 334 -43.06 15.89 32.87
N MET A 335 -41.96 16.40 32.34
CA MET A 335 -40.77 16.73 33.14
C MET A 335 -40.85 18.19 33.61
N SER A 336 -40.05 18.57 34.59
CA SER A 336 -39.99 19.93 35.15
C SER A 336 -39.48 20.98 34.15
N ASP A 337 -38.81 20.59 33.05
CA ASP A 337 -38.38 21.40 31.95
C ASP A 337 -39.48 21.61 30.87
N GLY A 338 -40.70 21.05 31.11
CA GLY A 338 -41.82 21.11 30.19
C GLY A 338 -41.81 19.99 29.12
N SER A 339 -40.78 19.22 29.00
CA SER A 339 -40.69 18.10 28.02
C SER A 339 -41.66 16.95 28.46
N VAL A 340 -42.12 16.17 27.47
CA VAL A 340 -43.01 15.04 27.70
C VAL A 340 -42.29 13.77 27.21
N ARG A 341 -42.23 12.73 28.08
CA ARG A 341 -41.62 11.45 27.78
C ARG A 341 -42.59 10.29 27.93
N LYS A 342 -42.50 9.30 27.05
CA LYS A 342 -43.19 8.02 27.16
C LYS A 342 -42.28 7.04 27.91
N VAL A 343 -42.74 6.51 29.06
CA VAL A 343 -42.03 5.55 29.88
C VAL A 343 -42.83 4.25 29.92
N ILE A 344 -42.18 3.12 29.67
CA ILE A 344 -42.78 1.81 29.72
C ILE A 344 -42.22 1.07 30.92
N ILE A 345 -43.10 0.72 31.89
CA ILE A 345 -42.76 -0.14 33.05
C ILE A 345 -43.18 -1.57 32.70
N LYS A 346 -42.26 -2.49 32.70
CA LYS A 346 -42.47 -3.93 32.47
C LYS A 346 -43.03 -4.63 33.69
#